data_eb0a64692d1c5ae6067af37ea35e6e6c
#
_entry.id   eb0a64692d1c5ae6067af37ea35e6e6c
#
_cell.length_a   1.000
_cell.length_b   1.000
_cell.length_c   1.000
_cell.angle_alpha   90.00
_cell.angle_beta   90.00
_cell.angle_gamma   90.00
#
_symmetry.space_group_name_H-M   'P 1'
#
loop_
_entity.id
_entity.type
_entity.pdbx_description
1 polymer ?
#
loop_
_entity_poly.entity_id
_entity_poly.type
_entity_poly.pdbx_seq_one_letter_code
_entity_poly.pdbx_strand_id
1 'polypeptide(L)'
;MRESEALTGLLNAAQSGDADAARSAYDIVYAELKRRARNSLRAAPANDTLTPTALVHEVYLRFSEKTTPPLRDRTHFYALAARAMRQILVDHARRRHAGKRGGGAHVTDLDSALSLRSDEVERTLELDRALSTLEARDPDLARLVEWHFFAGLNFHEIARETGRHERTVRRDWELARAFLHRELSVQRP
;
A
#
# COMPACT_ATOMS: atom_id res chain seq x y z
N MET A 1 -19.94 -13.27 -7.62
CA MET A 1 -20.18 -12.47 -8.83
C MET A 1 -21.05 -11.26 -8.51
N ARG A 2 -22.26 -11.42 -7.97
CA ARG A 2 -23.20 -10.30 -7.63
C ARG A 2 -22.65 -9.25 -6.66
N GLU A 3 -21.93 -9.63 -5.60
CA GLU A 3 -21.36 -8.67 -4.61
C GLU A 3 -20.25 -7.80 -5.22
N SER A 4 -19.48 -8.35 -6.16
CA SER A 4 -18.40 -7.60 -6.83
C SER A 4 -18.97 -6.55 -7.78
N GLU A 5 -20.05 -6.88 -8.51
CA GLU A 5 -20.74 -5.96 -9.41
C GLU A 5 -21.47 -4.86 -8.63
N ALA A 6 -22.09 -5.22 -7.51
CA ALA A 6 -22.74 -4.26 -6.62
C ALA A 6 -21.77 -3.22 -6.06
N LEU A 7 -20.60 -3.66 -5.58
CA LEU A 7 -19.57 -2.77 -5.07
C LEU A 7 -19.05 -1.80 -6.15
N THR A 8 -18.80 -2.31 -7.36
CA THR A 8 -18.33 -1.46 -8.48
C THR A 8 -19.36 -0.40 -8.83
N GLY A 9 -20.64 -0.76 -8.86
CA GLY A 9 -21.74 0.19 -9.08
C GLY A 9 -21.81 1.28 -8.02
N LEU A 10 -21.71 0.91 -6.74
CA LEU A 10 -21.69 1.85 -5.62
C LEU A 10 -20.48 2.79 -5.66
N LEU A 11 -19.29 2.28 -5.97
CA LEU A 11 -18.08 3.09 -6.06
C LEU A 11 -18.15 4.11 -7.21
N ASN A 12 -18.69 3.72 -8.36
CA ASN A 12 -18.86 4.64 -9.49
C ASN A 12 -19.97 5.69 -9.22
N ALA A 13 -21.06 5.32 -8.58
CA ALA A 13 -22.08 6.26 -8.14
C ALA A 13 -21.52 7.27 -7.12
N ALA A 14 -20.71 6.80 -6.17
CA ALA A 14 -20.01 7.64 -5.20
C ALA A 14 -19.09 8.67 -5.88
N GLN A 15 -18.35 8.27 -6.92
CA GLN A 15 -17.53 9.18 -7.71
C GLN A 15 -18.35 10.22 -8.48
N SER A 16 -19.60 9.89 -8.82
CA SER A 16 -20.54 10.82 -9.47
C SER A 16 -21.22 11.77 -8.46
N GLY A 17 -20.89 11.65 -7.16
CA GLY A 17 -21.40 12.53 -6.11
C GLY A 17 -22.53 11.95 -5.26
N ASP A 18 -22.90 10.69 -5.44
CA ASP A 18 -23.89 10.01 -4.61
C ASP A 18 -23.33 9.68 -3.23
N ALA A 19 -23.74 10.44 -2.22
CA ALA A 19 -23.24 10.30 -0.84
C ALA A 19 -23.72 8.99 -0.16
N ASP A 20 -24.88 8.48 -0.52
CA ASP A 20 -25.41 7.23 0.05
C ASP A 20 -24.72 6.02 -0.58
N ALA A 21 -24.42 6.07 -1.86
CA ALA A 21 -23.57 5.09 -2.53
C ALA A 21 -22.16 5.09 -1.94
N ALA A 22 -21.57 6.26 -1.64
CA ALA A 22 -20.27 6.38 -1.00
C ALA A 22 -20.26 5.73 0.38
N ARG A 23 -21.29 5.96 1.20
CA ARG A 23 -21.43 5.35 2.53
C ARG A 23 -21.56 3.84 2.42
N SER A 24 -22.42 3.35 1.54
CA SER A 24 -22.64 1.91 1.34
C SER A 24 -21.38 1.20 0.83
N ALA A 25 -20.67 1.80 -0.13
CA ALA A 25 -19.39 1.30 -0.62
C ALA A 25 -18.35 1.24 0.50
N TYR A 26 -18.27 2.31 1.32
CA TYR A 26 -17.34 2.38 2.44
C TYR A 26 -17.60 1.25 3.45
N ASP A 27 -18.85 1.01 3.84
CA ASP A 27 -19.20 -0.04 4.80
C ASP A 27 -18.77 -1.44 4.31
N ILE A 28 -18.96 -1.71 3.01
CA ILE A 28 -18.55 -2.99 2.41
C ILE A 28 -17.03 -3.16 2.39
N VAL A 29 -16.29 -2.12 2.04
CA VAL A 29 -14.83 -2.24 1.86
C VAL A 29 -14.03 -1.97 3.13
N TYR A 30 -14.62 -1.26 4.11
CA TYR A 30 -13.90 -0.82 5.30
C TYR A 30 -13.23 -1.96 6.07
N ALA A 31 -13.98 -3.02 6.36
CA ALA A 31 -13.46 -4.16 7.11
C ALA A 31 -12.29 -4.83 6.37
N GLU A 32 -12.39 -4.96 5.06
CA GLU A 32 -11.36 -5.55 4.22
C GLU A 32 -10.16 -4.63 4.07
N LEU A 33 -10.35 -3.35 3.80
CA LEU A 33 -9.27 -2.36 3.75
C LEU A 33 -8.54 -2.26 5.09
N LYS A 34 -9.26 -2.30 6.21
CA LYS A 34 -8.65 -2.29 7.55
C LYS A 34 -7.80 -3.53 7.81
N ARG A 35 -8.25 -4.71 7.35
CA ARG A 35 -7.44 -5.93 7.42
C ARG A 35 -6.17 -5.80 6.57
N ARG A 36 -6.28 -5.27 5.37
CA ARG A 36 -5.16 -5.03 4.44
C ARG A 36 -4.19 -3.98 5.00
N ALA A 37 -4.71 -2.88 5.54
CA ALA A 37 -3.91 -1.86 6.21
C ALA A 37 -3.11 -2.42 7.39
N ARG A 38 -3.69 -3.33 8.19
CA ARG A 38 -2.95 -4.03 9.25
C ARG A 38 -1.78 -4.85 8.70
N ASN A 39 -1.98 -5.54 7.59
CA ASN A 39 -0.92 -6.33 6.97
C ASN A 39 0.20 -5.43 6.41
N SER A 40 -0.16 -4.35 5.74
CA SER A 40 0.80 -3.35 5.23
C SER A 40 1.62 -2.72 6.36
N LEU A 41 0.99 -2.39 7.48
CA LEU A 41 1.67 -1.81 8.64
C LEU A 41 2.53 -2.83 9.41
N ARG A 42 2.21 -4.13 9.37
CA ARG A 42 3.08 -5.18 9.92
C ARG A 42 4.34 -5.37 9.10
N ALA A 43 4.23 -5.15 7.80
CA ALA A 43 5.32 -5.28 6.86
C ALA A 43 6.18 -4.00 6.79
N ALA A 44 5.56 -2.84 7.03
CA ALA A 44 6.25 -1.59 7.29
C ALA A 44 6.33 -1.42 8.82
N PRO A 45 7.53 -1.36 9.40
CA PRO A 45 7.73 -1.39 10.84
C PRO A 45 6.94 -0.32 11.58
N ALA A 46 6.58 -0.66 12.82
CA ALA A 46 5.63 0.02 13.68
C ALA A 46 5.73 1.56 13.66
N ASN A 47 4.76 2.17 13.06
CA ASN A 47 4.50 3.59 13.19
C ASN A 47 3.47 3.79 14.30
N ASP A 48 3.87 4.20 15.48
CA ASP A 48 2.97 4.52 16.60
C ASP A 48 1.93 5.58 16.25
N THR A 49 2.13 6.32 15.16
CA THR A 49 1.27 7.43 14.73
C THR A 49 0.33 7.10 13.58
N LEU A 50 0.63 6.07 12.77
CA LEU A 50 -0.23 5.67 11.65
C LEU A 50 -0.93 4.34 11.96
N THR A 51 -2.14 4.45 12.49
CA THR A 51 -2.98 3.28 12.77
C THR A 51 -3.62 2.72 11.50
N PRO A 52 -4.03 1.43 11.46
CA PRO A 52 -4.79 0.88 10.34
C PRO A 52 -6.03 1.69 10.00
N THR A 53 -6.70 2.24 11.00
CA THR A 53 -7.88 3.10 10.81
C THR A 53 -7.51 4.42 10.13
N ALA A 54 -6.42 5.07 10.58
CA ALA A 54 -5.93 6.29 9.96
C ALA A 54 -5.52 6.05 8.49
N LEU A 55 -4.80 4.94 8.22
CA LEU A 55 -4.41 4.59 6.85
C LEU A 55 -5.62 4.38 5.93
N VAL A 56 -6.66 3.68 6.40
CA VAL A 56 -7.89 3.49 5.62
C VAL A 56 -8.62 4.82 5.38
N HIS A 57 -8.65 5.69 6.39
CA HIS A 57 -9.27 7.01 6.26
C HIS A 57 -8.55 7.89 5.22
N GLU A 58 -7.21 7.90 5.25
CA GLU A 58 -6.40 8.60 4.25
C GLU A 58 -6.62 8.05 2.82
N VAL A 59 -6.73 6.72 2.68
CA VAL A 59 -7.09 6.10 1.40
C VAL A 59 -8.45 6.57 0.93
N TYR A 60 -9.45 6.59 1.83
CA TYR A 60 -10.79 7.05 1.50
C TYR A 60 -10.79 8.52 1.04
N LEU A 61 -10.09 9.41 1.73
CA LEU A 61 -9.98 10.82 1.34
C LEU A 61 -9.40 10.97 -0.07
N ARG A 62 -8.34 10.20 -0.40
CA ARG A 62 -7.75 10.21 -1.76
C ARG A 62 -8.74 9.72 -2.84
N PHE A 63 -9.60 8.76 -2.52
CA PHE A 63 -10.64 8.31 -3.46
C PHE A 63 -11.79 9.29 -3.61
N SER A 64 -12.04 10.12 -2.60
CA SER A 64 -13.07 11.18 -2.65
C SER A 64 -12.63 12.39 -3.48
N GLU A 65 -11.34 12.50 -3.79
CA GLU A 65 -10.83 13.54 -4.70
C GLU A 65 -11.27 13.23 -6.15
N LYS A 66 -11.79 14.25 -6.85
CA LYS A 66 -12.35 14.12 -8.22
C LYS A 66 -11.35 13.66 -9.29
N THR A 67 -10.07 13.48 -8.94
CA THR A 67 -8.98 13.06 -9.83
C THR A 67 -8.86 11.54 -9.97
N THR A 68 -9.61 10.77 -9.19
CA THR A 68 -9.58 9.30 -9.28
C THR A 68 -10.31 8.83 -10.53
N PRO A 69 -9.68 8.03 -11.42
CA PRO A 69 -10.35 7.53 -12.62
C PRO A 69 -11.54 6.63 -12.27
N PRO A 70 -12.53 6.51 -13.13
CA PRO A 70 -13.68 5.61 -12.92
C PRO A 70 -13.22 4.18 -12.62
N LEU A 71 -13.82 3.58 -11.61
CA LEU A 71 -13.48 2.23 -11.20
C LEU A 71 -14.12 1.22 -12.15
N ARG A 72 -13.30 0.32 -12.71
CA ARG A 72 -13.77 -0.70 -13.64
C ARG A 72 -14.41 -1.88 -12.92
N ASP A 73 -13.80 -2.28 -11.81
CA ASP A 73 -14.22 -3.43 -11.01
C ASP A 73 -13.59 -3.38 -9.61
N ARG A 74 -13.96 -4.34 -8.77
CA ARG A 74 -13.45 -4.50 -7.40
C ARG A 74 -11.93 -4.60 -7.36
N THR A 75 -11.33 -5.25 -8.34
CA THR A 75 -9.87 -5.43 -8.41
C THR A 75 -9.17 -4.13 -8.68
N HIS A 76 -9.66 -3.39 -9.64
CA HIS A 76 -9.15 -2.06 -9.95
C HIS A 76 -9.21 -1.15 -8.72
N PHE A 77 -10.28 -1.25 -7.92
CA PHE A 77 -10.37 -0.55 -6.63
C PHE A 77 -9.23 -0.96 -5.68
N TYR A 78 -9.02 -2.27 -5.46
CA TYR A 78 -7.95 -2.71 -4.54
C TYR A 78 -6.55 -2.44 -5.07
N ALA A 79 -6.35 -2.46 -6.37
CA ALA A 79 -5.10 -2.05 -7.00
C ALA A 79 -4.78 -0.58 -6.71
N LEU A 80 -5.76 0.30 -6.89
CA LEU A 80 -5.61 1.72 -6.56
C LEU A 80 -5.43 1.94 -5.05
N ALA A 81 -6.17 1.19 -4.22
CA ALA A 81 -6.01 1.26 -2.76
C ALA A 81 -4.61 0.82 -2.31
N ALA A 82 -4.04 -0.23 -2.92
CA ALA A 82 -2.67 -0.67 -2.66
C ALA A 82 -1.65 0.45 -2.96
N ARG A 83 -1.78 1.07 -4.12
CA ARG A 83 -0.92 2.19 -4.54
C ARG A 83 -1.08 3.39 -3.61
N ALA A 84 -2.31 3.73 -3.23
CA ALA A 84 -2.57 4.80 -2.27
C ALA A 84 -1.95 4.50 -0.90
N MET A 85 -2.10 3.27 -0.38
CA MET A 85 -1.47 2.84 0.88
C MET A 85 0.06 2.95 0.81
N ARG A 86 0.70 2.48 -0.28
CA ARG A 86 2.15 2.64 -0.48
C ARG A 86 2.54 4.11 -0.40
N GLN A 87 1.88 4.99 -1.15
CA GLN A 87 2.20 6.42 -1.14
C GLN A 87 2.03 7.06 0.23
N ILE A 88 0.94 6.75 0.96
CA ILE A 88 0.71 7.29 2.30
C ILE A 88 1.82 6.87 3.26
N LEU A 89 2.23 5.60 3.23
CA LEU A 89 3.32 5.08 4.06
C LEU A 89 4.65 5.77 3.74
N VAL A 90 4.95 5.95 2.46
CA VAL A 90 6.17 6.63 1.99
C VAL A 90 6.16 8.11 2.37
N ASP A 91 5.05 8.82 2.15
CA ASP A 91 4.91 10.22 2.50
C ASP A 91 5.03 10.43 4.02
N HIS A 92 4.48 9.49 4.80
CA HIS A 92 4.62 9.49 6.26
C HIS A 92 6.08 9.26 6.67
N ALA A 93 6.76 8.31 6.05
CA ALA A 93 8.19 8.05 6.28
C ALA A 93 9.05 9.28 5.92
N ARG A 94 8.79 9.92 4.77
CA ARG A 94 9.51 11.14 4.34
C ARG A 94 9.32 12.30 5.32
N ARG A 95 8.10 12.55 5.78
CA ARG A 95 7.80 13.61 6.76
C ARG A 95 8.55 13.38 8.07
N ARG A 96 8.58 12.15 8.56
CA ARG A 96 9.34 11.79 9.77
C ARG A 96 10.84 11.94 9.58
N HIS A 97 11.38 11.56 8.44
CA HIS A 97 12.80 11.73 8.12
C HIS A 97 13.20 13.21 8.03
N ALA A 98 12.35 14.06 7.44
CA ALA A 98 12.59 15.50 7.36
C ALA A 98 12.53 16.19 8.74
N GLY A 99 11.60 15.81 9.60
CA GLY A 99 11.45 16.37 10.94
C GLY A 99 12.66 16.12 11.86
N LYS A 100 13.42 15.03 11.62
CA LYS A 100 14.64 14.73 12.38
C LYS A 100 15.84 15.60 12.02
N ARG A 101 15.90 16.17 10.82
CA ARG A 101 17.01 17.04 10.40
C ARG A 101 16.91 18.49 10.91
N GLY A 102 15.78 18.87 11.50
CA GLY A 102 15.51 20.23 11.95
C GLY A 102 15.57 20.47 13.47
N GLY A 103 15.85 19.47 14.29
CA GLY A 103 15.84 19.58 15.74
C GLY A 103 17.14 19.11 16.38
N GLY A 104 17.95 20.03 16.84
CA GLY A 104 19.04 19.72 17.77
C GLY A 104 18.46 19.22 19.08
N ALA A 105 18.60 17.94 19.41
CA ALA A 105 18.14 17.34 20.64
C ALA A 105 19.27 16.66 21.39
N HIS A 106 19.31 16.88 22.68
CA HIS A 106 20.21 16.23 23.64
C HIS A 106 20.03 14.71 23.67
N VAL A 107 21.17 14.02 23.77
CA VAL A 107 21.28 12.55 23.85
C VAL A 107 20.71 12.04 25.16
N THR A 108 19.63 11.27 25.13
CA THR A 108 19.05 10.57 26.28
C THR A 108 18.64 9.14 25.88
N ASP A 109 18.26 8.26 26.82
CA ASP A 109 17.78 6.89 26.56
C ASP A 109 16.64 6.80 25.52
N LEU A 110 16.00 7.93 25.24
CA LEU A 110 15.07 8.12 24.11
C LEU A 110 15.77 7.90 22.74
N ASP A 111 17.10 8.11 22.66
CA ASP A 111 17.82 8.00 21.39
C ASP A 111 17.96 6.56 20.89
N SER A 112 18.00 5.56 21.78
CA SER A 112 18.02 4.15 21.36
C SER A 112 16.67 3.77 20.73
N ALA A 113 15.55 4.17 21.32
CA ALA A 113 14.23 3.98 20.77
C ALA A 113 14.01 4.81 19.48
N LEU A 114 14.61 5.99 19.41
CA LEU A 114 14.58 6.86 18.23
C LEU A 114 15.47 6.33 17.10
N SER A 115 16.61 5.67 17.40
CA SER A 115 17.48 5.05 16.38
C SER A 115 16.79 3.84 15.74
N LEU A 116 16.18 2.95 16.52
CA LEU A 116 15.39 1.83 15.99
C LEU A 116 14.26 2.34 15.07
N ARG A 117 13.58 3.43 15.44
CA ARG A 117 12.56 4.08 14.61
C ARG A 117 13.13 4.78 13.36
N SER A 118 14.40 5.17 13.37
CA SER A 118 15.11 5.72 12.21
C SER A 118 15.32 4.66 11.14
N ASP A 119 15.83 3.49 11.55
CA ASP A 119 16.09 2.38 10.66
C ASP A 119 14.80 1.90 9.96
N GLU A 120 13.67 1.99 10.66
CA GLU A 120 12.37 1.63 10.13
C GLU A 120 11.89 2.58 9.03
N VAL A 121 12.06 3.89 9.24
CA VAL A 121 11.75 4.91 8.24
C VAL A 121 12.64 4.72 7.02
N GLU A 122 13.92 4.50 7.24
CA GLU A 122 14.91 4.30 6.18
C GLU A 122 14.59 3.06 5.34
N ARG A 123 14.26 1.92 5.98
CA ARG A 123 13.81 0.69 5.30
C ARG A 123 12.57 0.89 4.44
N THR A 124 11.61 1.71 4.91
CA THR A 124 10.41 2.03 4.11
C THR A 124 10.78 2.80 2.84
N LEU A 125 11.71 3.75 2.94
CA LEU A 125 12.18 4.53 1.80
C LEU A 125 13.06 3.70 0.84
N GLU A 126 13.89 2.80 1.38
CA GLU A 126 14.68 1.86 0.58
C GLU A 126 13.79 0.91 -0.21
N LEU A 127 12.76 0.36 0.43
CA LEU A 127 11.77 -0.48 -0.24
C LEU A 127 11.04 0.27 -1.35
N ASP A 128 10.66 1.53 -1.11
CA ASP A 128 10.01 2.36 -2.14
C ASP A 128 10.92 2.60 -3.35
N ARG A 129 12.22 2.86 -3.13
CA ARG A 129 13.20 3.01 -4.21
C ARG A 129 13.36 1.70 -5.01
N ALA A 130 13.50 0.57 -4.31
CA ALA A 130 13.64 -0.74 -4.95
C ALA A 130 12.40 -1.10 -5.78
N LEU A 131 11.19 -0.82 -5.27
CA LEU A 131 9.93 -0.99 -6.00
C LEU A 131 9.83 -0.07 -7.21
N SER A 132 10.27 1.18 -7.10
CA SER A 132 10.30 2.11 -8.24
C SER A 132 11.27 1.65 -9.34
N THR A 133 12.43 1.09 -8.94
CA THR A 133 13.38 0.47 -9.88
C THR A 133 12.77 -0.77 -10.56
N LEU A 134 12.04 -1.59 -9.81
CA LEU A 134 11.32 -2.74 -10.36
C LEU A 134 10.22 -2.29 -11.33
N GLU A 135 9.44 -1.26 -10.96
CA GLU A 135 8.35 -0.72 -11.79
C GLU A 135 8.86 -0.20 -13.14
N ALA A 136 10.05 0.45 -13.16
CA ALA A 136 10.69 0.92 -14.39
C ALA A 136 11.18 -0.22 -15.30
N ARG A 137 11.46 -1.41 -14.75
CA ARG A 137 11.95 -2.59 -15.48
C ARG A 137 10.84 -3.54 -15.88
N ASP A 138 9.93 -3.81 -14.96
CA ASP A 138 8.81 -4.74 -15.11
C ASP A 138 7.63 -4.24 -14.27
N PRO A 139 6.73 -3.46 -14.89
CA PRO A 139 5.54 -2.92 -14.22
C PRO A 139 4.60 -4.00 -13.66
N ASP A 140 4.57 -5.19 -14.31
CA ASP A 140 3.69 -6.27 -13.87
C ASP A 140 4.22 -6.97 -12.61
N LEU A 141 5.53 -7.15 -12.50
CA LEU A 141 6.15 -7.64 -11.28
C LEU A 141 6.00 -6.63 -10.13
N ALA A 142 6.17 -5.34 -10.39
CA ALA A 142 5.98 -4.32 -9.38
C ALA A 142 4.52 -4.28 -8.89
N ARG A 143 3.56 -4.36 -9.81
CA ARG A 143 2.12 -4.45 -9.49
C ARG A 143 1.79 -5.68 -8.66
N LEU A 144 2.38 -6.83 -8.99
CA LEU A 144 2.22 -8.06 -8.22
C LEU A 144 2.68 -7.87 -6.77
N VAL A 145 3.84 -7.22 -6.56
CA VAL A 145 4.33 -6.90 -5.22
C VAL A 145 3.39 -5.94 -4.50
N GLU A 146 2.94 -4.88 -5.15
CA GLU A 146 1.99 -3.94 -4.56
C GLU A 146 0.70 -4.64 -4.11
N TRP A 147 0.13 -5.50 -4.93
CA TRP A 147 -1.09 -6.22 -4.61
C TRP A 147 -0.91 -7.21 -3.47
N HIS A 148 0.18 -7.96 -3.48
CA HIS A 148 0.44 -8.93 -2.43
C HIS A 148 0.79 -8.27 -1.10
N PHE A 149 1.69 -7.29 -1.14
CA PHE A 149 2.27 -6.68 0.07
C PHE A 149 1.38 -5.59 0.67
N PHE A 150 0.90 -4.64 -0.13
CA PHE A 150 0.10 -3.51 0.36
C PHE A 150 -1.40 -3.78 0.33
N ALA A 151 -1.92 -4.44 -0.71
CA ALA A 151 -3.32 -4.82 -0.76
C ALA A 151 -3.61 -6.14 -0.03
N GLY A 152 -2.59 -6.93 0.36
CA GLY A 152 -2.74 -8.21 1.05
C GLY A 152 -3.53 -9.24 0.23
N LEU A 153 -3.48 -9.16 -1.11
CA LEU A 153 -4.06 -10.15 -1.99
C LEU A 153 -3.23 -11.44 -1.93
N ASN A 154 -3.88 -12.58 -1.85
CA ASN A 154 -3.20 -13.85 -2.00
C ASN A 154 -2.98 -14.18 -3.48
N PHE A 155 -2.12 -15.17 -3.78
CA PHE A 155 -1.78 -15.51 -5.17
C PHE A 155 -2.95 -16.02 -5.99
N HIS A 156 -3.92 -16.68 -5.36
CA HIS A 156 -5.16 -17.10 -6.01
C HIS A 156 -6.01 -15.89 -6.42
N GLU A 157 -6.17 -14.91 -5.53
CA GLU A 157 -6.87 -13.66 -5.85
C GLU A 157 -6.19 -12.93 -7.00
N ILE A 158 -4.86 -12.77 -6.94
CA ILE A 158 -4.08 -12.11 -7.99
C ILE A 158 -4.19 -12.86 -9.34
N ALA A 159 -4.13 -14.20 -9.32
CA ALA A 159 -4.28 -15.03 -10.50
C ALA A 159 -5.64 -14.83 -11.17
N ARG A 160 -6.71 -14.85 -10.38
CA ARG A 160 -8.08 -14.60 -10.86
C ARG A 160 -8.21 -13.22 -11.50
N GLU A 161 -7.61 -12.21 -10.87
CA GLU A 161 -7.73 -10.82 -11.26
C GLU A 161 -6.91 -10.48 -12.52
N THR A 162 -5.78 -11.16 -12.68
CA THR A 162 -4.92 -10.97 -13.86
C THR A 162 -5.27 -11.91 -15.02
N GLY A 163 -6.20 -12.85 -14.83
CA GLY A 163 -6.49 -13.92 -15.80
C GLY A 163 -5.32 -14.89 -15.98
N ARG A 164 -4.37 -14.93 -15.04
CA ARG A 164 -3.15 -15.74 -15.12
C ARG A 164 -3.27 -16.98 -14.23
N HIS A 165 -2.50 -18.00 -14.55
CA HIS A 165 -2.46 -19.19 -13.70
C HIS A 165 -1.71 -18.90 -12.39
N GLU A 166 -2.21 -19.40 -11.26
CA GLU A 166 -1.59 -19.15 -9.93
C GLU A 166 -0.12 -19.57 -9.86
N ARG A 167 0.26 -20.66 -10.52
CA ARG A 167 1.66 -21.09 -10.62
C ARG A 167 2.55 -20.05 -11.29
N THR A 168 2.03 -19.32 -12.28
CA THR A 168 2.76 -18.23 -12.95
C THR A 168 2.93 -17.06 -12.01
N VAL A 169 1.86 -16.69 -11.28
CA VAL A 169 1.90 -15.61 -10.28
C VAL A 169 2.92 -15.91 -9.17
N ARG A 170 2.97 -17.17 -8.70
CA ARG A 170 3.96 -17.60 -7.70
C ARG A 170 5.40 -17.51 -8.22
N ARG A 171 5.64 -17.94 -9.45
CA ARG A 171 6.96 -17.81 -10.07
C ARG A 171 7.39 -16.35 -10.21
N ASP A 172 6.48 -15.51 -10.64
CA ASP A 172 6.75 -14.09 -10.82
C ASP A 172 6.97 -13.38 -9.46
N TRP A 173 6.28 -13.83 -8.42
CA TRP A 173 6.56 -13.40 -7.04
C TRP A 173 8.00 -13.73 -6.61
N GLU A 174 8.48 -14.95 -6.88
CA GLU A 174 9.86 -15.32 -6.54
C GLU A 174 10.89 -14.48 -7.32
N LEU A 175 10.62 -14.17 -8.59
CA LEU A 175 11.46 -13.25 -9.38
C LEU A 175 11.48 -11.84 -8.79
N ALA A 176 10.31 -11.29 -8.48
CA ALA A 176 10.18 -9.97 -7.86
C ALA A 176 10.89 -9.91 -6.51
N ARG A 177 10.71 -10.93 -5.68
CA ARG A 177 11.34 -11.06 -4.37
C ARG A 177 12.87 -11.12 -4.46
N ALA A 178 13.39 -11.92 -5.39
CA ALA A 178 14.84 -12.02 -5.62
C ALA A 178 15.42 -10.68 -6.10
N PHE A 179 14.71 -9.97 -6.99
CA PHE A 179 15.11 -8.65 -7.44
C PHE A 179 15.16 -7.65 -6.28
N LEU A 180 14.08 -7.56 -5.49
CA LEU A 180 14.02 -6.63 -4.35
C LEU A 180 15.09 -6.94 -3.31
N HIS A 181 15.31 -8.22 -3.01
CA HIS A 181 16.37 -8.63 -2.08
C HIS A 181 17.74 -8.17 -2.55
N ARG A 182 18.05 -8.31 -3.84
CA ARG A 182 19.31 -7.84 -4.41
C ARG A 182 19.46 -6.32 -4.30
N GLU A 183 18.42 -5.57 -4.70
CA GLU A 183 18.45 -4.10 -4.64
C GLU A 183 18.65 -3.59 -3.21
N LEU A 184 17.94 -4.20 -2.24
CA LEU A 184 18.08 -3.84 -0.82
C LEU A 184 19.44 -4.24 -0.22
N SER A 185 20.07 -5.32 -0.74
CA SER A 185 21.38 -5.76 -0.27
C SER A 185 22.52 -4.87 -0.80
N VAL A 186 22.38 -4.34 -2.01
CA VAL A 186 23.36 -3.43 -2.63
C VAL A 186 23.36 -2.04 -1.95
N GLN A 187 22.25 -1.64 -1.35
CA GLN A 187 22.11 -0.35 -0.68
C GLN A 187 22.62 -0.35 0.78
N ARG A 188 23.06 -1.50 1.29
CA ARG A 188 23.73 -1.58 2.60
C ARG A 188 25.23 -1.60 2.41
N PRO A 189 25.97 -0.54 2.84
CA PRO A 189 27.41 -0.53 2.87
C PRO A 189 27.98 -1.55 3.86
#